data_b350d2b6028cb8b1948cfbae2aaac42b
#
_entry.id   b350d2b6028cb8b1948cfbae2aaac42b
#
_cell.length_a   1.000
_cell.length_b   1.000
_cell.length_c   1.000
_cell.angle_alpha   90.00
_cell.angle_beta   90.00
_cell.angle_gamma   90.00
#
_symmetry.space_group_name_H-M   'P 1'
#
loop_
_entity.id
_entity.type
_entity.pdbx_description
1 polymer ?
#
loop_
_entity_poly.entity_id
_entity_poly.type
_entity_poly.pdbx_seq_one_letter_code
_entity_poly.pdbx_strand_id
1 'polypeptide(L)'
;IPGQASAARAALDHAQNIEGLSPFYALDIPGNAGIVLNAIGAHEKSDACFEQALRMIEDLENPAPLLYANYLAQQTIAALRRAEPEPAAERMHVLARMFPLVTSARLDRQIKEILTASAPWARVPEMRDARDRLRTLTQA
;
A
#
# COMPACT_ATOMS: atom_id res chain seq x y z
N ILE A 1 -21.03 4.68 7.09
CA ILE A 1 -21.75 5.39 8.16
C ILE A 1 -20.91 6.64 8.52
N PRO A 2 -21.50 7.85 8.41
CA PRO A 2 -20.75 9.11 8.63
C PRO A 2 -20.08 9.19 10.01
N GLY A 3 -20.71 8.67 11.06
CA GLY A 3 -20.15 8.68 12.41
C GLY A 3 -18.89 7.84 12.55
N GLN A 4 -18.77 6.72 11.82
CA GLN A 4 -17.60 5.87 11.86
C GLN A 4 -16.39 6.54 11.19
N ALA A 5 -16.60 7.22 10.06
CA ALA A 5 -15.53 7.95 9.39
C ALA A 5 -14.99 9.09 10.27
N SER A 6 -15.88 9.83 10.93
CA SER A 6 -15.51 10.92 11.82
C SER A 6 -14.73 10.41 13.05
N ALA A 7 -15.18 9.32 13.67
CA ALA A 7 -14.51 8.71 14.82
C ALA A 7 -13.12 8.19 14.43
N ALA A 8 -13.01 7.56 13.27
CA ALA A 8 -11.72 7.07 12.76
C ALA A 8 -10.72 8.21 12.55
N ARG A 9 -11.16 9.34 11.97
CA ARG A 9 -10.30 10.53 11.78
C ARG A 9 -9.85 11.13 13.10
N ALA A 10 -10.77 11.25 14.08
CA ALA A 10 -10.43 11.77 15.40
C ALA A 10 -9.37 10.90 16.09
N ALA A 11 -9.52 9.57 16.01
CA ALA A 11 -8.55 8.64 16.57
C ALA A 11 -7.17 8.75 15.89
N LEU A 12 -7.14 8.92 14.56
CA LEU A 12 -5.90 9.11 13.81
C LEU A 12 -5.22 10.42 14.17
N ASP A 13 -5.98 11.51 14.25
CA ASP A 13 -5.44 12.83 14.62
C ASP A 13 -4.83 12.78 16.02
N HIS A 14 -5.50 12.12 16.96
CA HIS A 14 -4.98 11.95 18.32
C HIS A 14 -3.67 11.14 18.31
N ALA A 15 -3.64 10.02 17.59
CA ALA A 15 -2.45 9.18 17.48
C ALA A 15 -1.26 9.93 16.87
N GLN A 16 -1.50 10.73 15.82
CA GLN A 16 -0.45 11.51 15.15
C GLN A 16 0.12 12.63 16.00
N ASN A 17 -0.59 13.08 17.03
CA ASN A 17 -0.17 14.16 17.91
C ASN A 17 0.54 13.70 19.19
N ILE A 18 0.75 12.41 19.38
CA ILE A 18 1.47 11.87 20.53
C ILE A 18 2.97 12.11 20.34
N GLU A 19 3.58 12.81 21.28
CA GLU A 19 5.01 13.09 21.28
C GLU A 19 5.81 11.92 21.88
N GLY A 20 7.08 11.81 21.48
CA GLY A 20 8.03 10.88 22.10
C GLY A 20 7.89 9.41 21.68
N LEU A 21 7.19 9.14 20.57
CA LEU A 21 7.09 7.79 20.03
C LEU A 21 8.42 7.33 19.45
N SER A 22 8.72 6.02 19.60
CA SER A 22 9.87 5.43 18.91
C SER A 22 9.68 5.53 17.39
N PRO A 23 10.76 5.50 16.59
CA PRO A 23 10.63 5.53 15.12
C PRO A 23 9.71 4.45 14.56
N PHE A 24 9.67 3.26 15.17
CA PHE A 24 8.77 2.18 14.76
C PHE A 24 7.30 2.54 14.96
N TYR A 25 6.96 3.10 16.12
CA TYR A 25 5.58 3.53 16.39
C TYR A 25 5.19 4.73 15.52
N ALA A 26 6.11 5.66 15.32
CA ALA A 26 5.88 6.81 14.44
C ALA A 26 5.58 6.37 13.01
N LEU A 27 6.24 5.33 12.51
CA LEU A 27 6.00 4.74 11.20
C LEU A 27 4.63 4.08 11.11
N ASP A 28 4.21 3.36 12.15
CA ASP A 28 2.93 2.65 12.15
C ASP A 28 1.72 3.60 12.12
N ILE A 29 1.87 4.83 12.60
CA ILE A 29 0.79 5.80 12.58
C ILE A 29 0.32 6.13 11.16
N PRO A 30 1.19 6.61 10.23
CA PRO A 30 0.74 6.87 8.87
C PRO A 30 0.34 5.60 8.12
N GLY A 31 1.00 4.47 8.35
CA GLY A 31 0.63 3.21 7.74
C GLY A 31 -0.76 2.74 8.14
N ASN A 32 -1.07 2.77 9.43
CA ASN A 32 -2.39 2.43 9.94
C ASN A 32 -3.45 3.45 9.50
N ALA A 33 -3.10 4.73 9.45
CA ALA A 33 -3.96 5.77 8.91
C ALA A 33 -4.32 5.48 7.47
N GLY A 34 -3.35 5.08 6.65
CA GLY A 34 -3.58 4.70 5.27
C GLY A 34 -4.58 3.55 5.13
N ILE A 35 -4.43 2.51 5.96
CA ILE A 35 -5.33 1.36 5.96
C ILE A 35 -6.76 1.78 6.32
N VAL A 36 -6.93 2.55 7.38
CA VAL A 36 -8.25 3.02 7.83
C VAL A 36 -8.90 3.91 6.79
N LEU A 37 -8.16 4.88 6.25
CA LEU A 37 -8.67 5.79 5.23
C LEU A 37 -9.06 5.05 3.95
N ASN A 38 -8.30 4.03 3.56
CA ASN A 38 -8.65 3.19 2.43
C ASN A 38 -9.96 2.43 2.68
N ALA A 39 -10.14 1.88 3.89
CA ALA A 39 -11.33 1.13 4.26
C ALA A 39 -12.61 1.98 4.23
N ILE A 40 -12.51 3.27 4.54
CA ILE A 40 -13.66 4.20 4.49
C ILE A 40 -13.81 4.93 3.14
N GLY A 41 -13.01 4.57 2.14
CA GLY A 41 -13.11 5.13 0.80
C GLY A 41 -12.36 6.45 0.57
N ALA A 42 -11.62 6.96 1.55
CA ALA A 42 -10.83 8.18 1.41
C ALA A 42 -9.47 7.88 0.75
N HIS A 43 -9.49 7.44 -0.50
CA HIS A 43 -8.33 6.85 -1.17
C HIS A 43 -7.18 7.82 -1.41
N GLU A 44 -7.45 9.09 -1.71
CA GLU A 44 -6.37 10.09 -1.91
C GLU A 44 -5.61 10.35 -0.62
N LYS A 45 -6.33 10.49 0.51
CA LYS A 45 -5.71 10.68 1.83
C LYS A 45 -4.98 9.44 2.28
N SER A 46 -5.55 8.27 2.00
CA SER A 46 -4.91 6.98 2.23
C SER A 46 -3.57 6.91 1.50
N ASP A 47 -3.56 7.27 0.22
CA ASP A 47 -2.36 7.26 -0.61
C ASP A 47 -1.26 8.16 -0.03
N ALA A 48 -1.62 9.37 0.40
CA ALA A 48 -0.67 10.29 1.03
C ALA A 48 -0.08 9.73 2.34
N CYS A 49 -0.89 9.05 3.14
CA CYS A 49 -0.42 8.39 4.36
C CYS A 49 0.53 7.24 4.06
N PHE A 50 0.23 6.41 3.07
CA PHE A 50 1.13 5.34 2.64
C PHE A 50 2.45 5.89 2.10
N GLU A 51 2.42 6.98 1.31
CA GLU A 51 3.63 7.64 0.82
C GLU A 51 4.51 8.10 1.99
N GLN A 52 3.91 8.68 3.02
CA GLN A 52 4.63 9.09 4.21
C GLN A 52 5.26 7.88 4.92
N ALA A 53 4.51 6.80 5.10
CA ALA A 53 5.01 5.57 5.72
C ALA A 53 6.18 4.99 4.92
N LEU A 54 6.07 4.94 3.61
CA LEU A 54 7.14 4.42 2.75
C LEU A 54 8.41 5.24 2.86
N ARG A 55 8.29 6.58 2.87
CA ARG A 55 9.46 7.46 3.06
C ARG A 55 10.12 7.25 4.43
N MET A 56 9.31 7.05 5.47
CA MET A 56 9.85 6.80 6.81
C MET A 56 10.60 5.47 6.88
N ILE A 57 10.12 4.44 6.17
CA ILE A 57 10.82 3.16 6.09
C ILE A 57 12.15 3.31 5.38
N GLU A 58 12.20 4.09 4.28
CA GLU A 58 13.43 4.35 3.54
C GLU A 58 14.49 5.04 4.40
N ASP A 59 14.06 5.85 5.37
CA ASP A 59 14.96 6.58 6.27
C ASP A 59 15.43 5.76 7.47
N LEU A 60 14.95 4.53 7.66
CA LEU A 60 15.39 3.67 8.75
C LEU A 60 16.82 3.16 8.52
N GLU A 61 17.61 3.06 9.59
CA GLU A 61 18.96 2.46 9.54
C GLU A 61 18.91 1.00 9.09
N ASN A 62 17.91 0.25 9.55
CA ASN A 62 17.68 -1.13 9.17
C ASN A 62 16.43 -1.19 8.31
N PRO A 63 16.55 -1.40 6.98
CA PRO A 63 15.39 -1.48 6.11
C PRO A 63 14.43 -2.59 6.54
N ALA A 64 13.14 -2.31 6.45
CA ALA A 64 12.07 -3.26 6.71
C ALA A 64 11.36 -3.60 5.38
N PRO A 65 11.96 -4.42 4.50
CA PRO A 65 11.46 -4.62 3.14
C PRO A 65 10.08 -5.24 3.10
N LEU A 66 9.75 -6.15 4.01
CA LEU A 66 8.41 -6.74 4.05
C LEU A 66 7.34 -5.72 4.42
N LEU A 67 7.64 -4.84 5.38
CA LEU A 67 6.73 -3.77 5.77
C LEU A 67 6.52 -2.79 4.61
N TYR A 68 7.60 -2.42 3.93
CA TYR A 68 7.55 -1.58 2.73
C TYR A 68 6.66 -2.22 1.66
N ALA A 69 6.86 -3.49 1.36
CA ALA A 69 6.07 -4.21 0.37
C ALA A 69 4.59 -4.27 0.74
N ASN A 70 4.27 -4.49 2.02
CA ASN A 70 2.89 -4.52 2.50
C ASN A 70 2.18 -3.17 2.30
N TYR A 71 2.83 -2.07 2.67
CA TYR A 71 2.26 -0.74 2.49
C TYR A 71 2.16 -0.35 1.01
N LEU A 72 3.17 -0.71 0.22
CA LEU A 72 3.14 -0.46 -1.23
C LEU A 72 2.01 -1.23 -1.90
N ALA A 73 1.76 -2.47 -1.48
CA ALA A 73 0.63 -3.27 -1.98
C ALA A 73 -0.71 -2.61 -1.63
N GLN A 74 -0.89 -2.12 -0.41
CA GLN A 74 -2.10 -1.41 0.00
C GLN A 74 -2.31 -0.13 -0.82
N GLN A 75 -1.24 0.61 -1.04
CA GLN A 75 -1.26 1.82 -1.85
C GLN A 75 -1.64 1.51 -3.31
N THR A 76 -1.13 0.41 -3.85
CA THR A 76 -1.47 -0.05 -5.20
C THR A 76 -2.96 -0.39 -5.31
N ILE A 77 -3.50 -1.12 -4.33
CA ILE A 77 -4.92 -1.45 -4.28
C ILE A 77 -5.78 -0.17 -4.22
N ALA A 78 -5.37 0.80 -3.40
CA ALA A 78 -6.06 2.09 -3.32
C ALA A 78 -6.09 2.80 -4.67
N ALA A 79 -4.99 2.83 -5.41
CA ALA A 79 -4.92 3.43 -6.74
C ALA A 79 -5.86 2.73 -7.73
N LEU A 80 -5.92 1.40 -7.69
CA LEU A 80 -6.82 0.63 -8.55
C LEU A 80 -8.30 0.92 -8.22
N ARG A 81 -8.62 1.08 -6.95
CA ARG A 81 -9.98 1.44 -6.52
C ARG A 81 -10.38 2.86 -6.96
N ARG A 82 -9.40 3.77 -7.08
CA ARG A 82 -9.59 5.10 -7.65
C ARG A 82 -9.66 5.11 -9.18
N ALA A 83 -9.53 3.96 -9.83
CA ALA A 83 -9.41 3.84 -11.27
C ALA A 83 -8.22 4.62 -11.84
N GLU A 84 -7.07 4.52 -11.16
CA GLU A 84 -5.80 5.12 -11.59
C GLU A 84 -4.80 4.00 -11.96
N PRO A 85 -4.90 3.43 -13.16
CA PRO A 85 -4.07 2.29 -13.54
C PRO A 85 -2.59 2.66 -13.74
N GLU A 86 -2.26 3.89 -14.13
CA GLU A 86 -0.86 4.28 -14.39
C GLU A 86 -0.01 4.24 -13.12
N PRO A 87 -0.36 4.95 -12.03
CA PRO A 87 0.42 4.84 -10.79
C PRO A 87 0.37 3.43 -10.20
N ALA A 88 -0.73 2.70 -10.36
CA ALA A 88 -0.81 1.31 -9.92
C ALA A 88 0.20 0.43 -10.66
N ALA A 89 0.31 0.56 -11.98
CA ALA A 89 1.27 -0.22 -12.77
C ALA A 89 2.71 0.05 -12.36
N GLU A 90 3.08 1.30 -12.10
CA GLU A 90 4.41 1.66 -11.61
C GLU A 90 4.73 0.97 -10.28
N ARG A 91 3.79 0.99 -9.35
CA ARG A 91 3.94 0.34 -8.04
C ARG A 91 4.01 -1.18 -8.14
N MET A 92 3.24 -1.76 -9.06
CA MET A 92 3.30 -3.19 -9.35
C MET A 92 4.69 -3.62 -9.84
N HIS A 93 5.34 -2.81 -10.66
CA HIS A 93 6.71 -3.06 -11.08
C HIS A 93 7.69 -3.01 -9.90
N VAL A 94 7.52 -2.07 -8.97
CA VAL A 94 8.34 -2.00 -7.76
C VAL A 94 8.13 -3.25 -6.90
N LEU A 95 6.89 -3.66 -6.69
CA LEU A 95 6.57 -4.90 -5.96
C LEU A 95 7.21 -6.11 -6.62
N ALA A 96 7.19 -6.20 -7.94
CA ALA A 96 7.80 -7.30 -8.67
C ALA A 96 9.32 -7.37 -8.44
N ARG A 97 10.00 -6.22 -8.34
CA ARG A 97 11.43 -6.17 -8.02
C ARG A 97 11.71 -6.61 -6.58
N MET A 98 10.80 -6.34 -5.66
CA MET A 98 10.98 -6.68 -4.25
C MET A 98 10.62 -8.13 -3.95
N PHE A 99 9.71 -8.73 -4.71
CA PHE A 99 9.14 -10.05 -4.42
C PHE A 99 10.18 -11.15 -4.21
N PRO A 100 11.29 -11.22 -4.97
CA PRO A 100 12.31 -12.23 -4.73
C PRO A 100 13.02 -12.08 -3.39
N LEU A 101 12.96 -10.90 -2.77
CA LEU A 101 13.65 -10.57 -1.52
C LEU A 101 12.76 -10.74 -0.29
N VAL A 102 11.45 -10.77 -0.49
CA VAL A 102 10.45 -10.81 0.59
C VAL A 102 9.34 -11.79 0.23
N THR A 103 8.98 -12.64 1.17
CA THR A 103 7.89 -13.60 1.01
C THR A 103 7.03 -13.62 2.27
N SER A 104 5.71 -13.62 2.09
CA SER A 104 4.77 -13.83 3.18
C SER A 104 3.42 -14.23 2.60
N ALA A 105 2.63 -14.97 3.37
CA ALA A 105 1.28 -15.34 2.98
C ALA A 105 0.39 -14.11 2.78
N ARG A 106 0.61 -13.08 3.60
CA ARG A 106 -0.13 -11.81 3.49
C ARG A 106 0.19 -11.10 2.17
N LEU A 107 1.47 -11.01 1.81
CA LEU A 107 1.88 -10.37 0.56
C LEU A 107 1.35 -11.15 -0.65
N ASP A 108 1.37 -12.47 -0.60
CA ASP A 108 0.80 -13.31 -1.65
C ASP A 108 -0.69 -13.02 -1.86
N ARG A 109 -1.46 -12.87 -0.77
CA ARG A 109 -2.88 -12.50 -0.86
C ARG A 109 -3.07 -11.12 -1.43
N GLN A 110 -2.24 -10.16 -1.03
CA GLN A 110 -2.28 -8.79 -1.56
C GLN A 110 -1.98 -8.75 -3.06
N ILE A 111 -1.01 -9.52 -3.52
CA ILE A 111 -0.69 -9.61 -4.95
C ILE A 111 -1.86 -10.23 -5.74
N LYS A 112 -2.50 -11.26 -5.22
CA LYS A 112 -3.70 -11.83 -5.84
C LYS A 112 -4.83 -10.81 -5.92
N GLU A 113 -5.02 -10.02 -4.88
CA GLU A 113 -6.01 -8.94 -4.87
C GLU A 113 -5.67 -7.87 -5.91
N ILE A 114 -4.40 -7.50 -6.03
CA ILE A 114 -3.93 -6.55 -7.06
C ILE A 114 -4.23 -7.09 -8.46
N LEU A 115 -3.92 -8.34 -8.71
CA LEU A 115 -4.19 -8.96 -10.02
C LEU A 115 -5.68 -8.98 -10.35
N THR A 116 -6.52 -9.28 -9.38
CA THR A 116 -7.98 -9.23 -9.55
C THR A 116 -8.46 -7.80 -9.81
N ALA A 117 -8.04 -6.85 -8.99
CA ALA A 117 -8.46 -5.45 -9.11
C ALA A 117 -7.96 -4.77 -10.38
N SER A 118 -6.82 -5.19 -10.91
CA SER A 118 -6.22 -4.60 -12.12
C SER A 118 -6.74 -5.24 -13.43
N ALA A 119 -7.51 -6.32 -13.35
CA ALA A 119 -8.01 -7.03 -14.52
C ALA A 119 -8.75 -6.14 -15.54
N PRO A 120 -9.56 -5.13 -15.14
CA PRO A 120 -10.22 -4.23 -16.10
C PRO A 120 -9.26 -3.50 -17.04
N TRP A 121 -8.01 -3.30 -16.64
CA TRP A 121 -6.99 -2.60 -17.44
C TRP A 121 -5.96 -3.53 -18.06
N ALA A 122 -6.24 -4.84 -18.12
CA ALA A 122 -5.28 -5.85 -18.59
C ALA A 122 -4.80 -5.65 -20.02
N ARG A 123 -5.53 -4.88 -20.84
CA ARG A 123 -5.18 -4.59 -22.22
C ARG A 123 -4.34 -3.32 -22.40
N VAL A 124 -4.25 -2.47 -21.36
CA VAL A 124 -3.38 -1.31 -21.36
C VAL A 124 -1.93 -1.80 -21.29
N PRO A 125 -1.04 -1.40 -22.23
CA PRO A 125 0.30 -2.00 -22.31
C PRO A 125 1.11 -1.97 -21.02
N GLU A 126 1.17 -0.83 -20.32
CA GLU A 126 1.91 -0.72 -19.07
C GLU A 126 1.33 -1.64 -17.99
N MET A 127 0.01 -1.73 -17.92
CA MET A 127 -0.66 -2.60 -16.96
C MET A 127 -0.48 -4.07 -17.31
N ARG A 128 -0.57 -4.42 -18.59
CA ARG A 128 -0.32 -5.79 -19.04
C ARG A 128 1.07 -6.26 -18.63
N ASP A 129 2.08 -5.44 -18.87
CA ASP A 129 3.47 -5.78 -18.54
C ASP A 129 3.66 -5.93 -17.02
N ALA A 130 3.08 -5.05 -16.24
CA ALA A 130 3.14 -5.12 -14.77
C ALA A 130 2.45 -6.38 -14.25
N ARG A 131 1.28 -6.71 -14.78
CA ARG A 131 0.52 -7.92 -14.42
C ARG A 131 1.31 -9.19 -14.77
N ASP A 132 1.89 -9.24 -15.96
CA ASP A 132 2.68 -10.39 -16.40
C ASP A 132 3.89 -10.63 -15.48
N ARG A 133 4.57 -9.57 -15.08
CA ARG A 133 5.68 -9.68 -14.12
C ARG A 133 5.23 -10.26 -12.79
N LEU A 134 4.14 -9.75 -12.21
CA LEU A 134 3.65 -10.25 -10.93
C LEU A 134 3.17 -11.70 -11.04
N ARG A 135 2.48 -12.06 -12.12
CA ARG A 135 2.04 -13.45 -12.35
C ARG A 135 3.21 -14.42 -12.41
N THR A 136 4.24 -14.07 -13.18
CA THR A 136 5.41 -14.92 -13.34
C THR A 136 6.08 -15.21 -12.00
N LEU A 137 6.17 -14.21 -11.13
CA LEU A 137 6.79 -14.34 -9.81
C LEU A 137 5.93 -15.15 -8.83
N THR A 138 4.60 -15.07 -8.94
CA THR A 138 3.68 -15.75 -8.03
C THR A 138 3.37 -17.20 -8.43
N GLN A 139 3.69 -17.60 -9.66
CA GLN A 139 3.50 -18.95 -10.16
C GLN A 139 4.72 -19.87 -9.97
N ALA A 140 5.83 -19.30 -9.53
CA ALA A 140 7.07 -20.04 -9.32
C ALA A 140 7.05 -20.89 -8.06
#